data_da10facb543989ec7eda1e13225adc9b
#
_entry.id   da10facb543989ec7eda1e13225adc9b
#
_cell.length_a   1.000
_cell.length_b   1.000
_cell.length_c   1.000
_cell.angle_alpha   90.00
_cell.angle_beta   90.00
_cell.angle_gamma   90.00
#
_symmetry.space_group_name_H-M   'P 1'
#
loop_
_entity.id
_entity.type
_entity.pdbx_description
1 polymer ?
#
loop_
_entity_poly.entity_id
_entity_poly.type
_entity_poly.pdbx_seq_one_letter_code
_entity_poly.pdbx_strand_id
1 'polypeptide(L)'
;RGSIKTKKVGLCVAGSTTLLADMLNMRLPIEAHVLQACVSEPVKPLLHQVVTFGAGHFYCSQSDKGEMVMGGDLDGYNSYAQRGNMPMIQHVLTGGLAVFPNFSRLKMLRTWGGIMDMSMDGSPIIDKTHIGGVYLNCGWCYGGFKATPSSGWVFAHTIAQDKVHELNSDFNLERFHTGKIIDEKGVGPKPWIG
;
A
#
# COMPACT_ATOMS: atom_id res chain seq x y z
N ARG A 1 -19.29 -21.25 -3.22
CA ARG A 1 -19.39 -19.87 -3.74
C ARG A 1 -20.86 -19.50 -3.80
N GLY A 2 -21.24 -18.31 -3.34
CA GLY A 2 -22.60 -17.84 -3.27
C GLY A 2 -22.69 -16.33 -3.50
N SER A 3 -23.90 -15.77 -3.42
CA SER A 3 -24.16 -14.34 -3.50
C SER A 3 -24.79 -13.83 -2.19
N ILE A 4 -24.50 -12.61 -1.85
CA ILE A 4 -25.06 -11.91 -0.69
C ILE A 4 -25.82 -10.68 -1.23
N LYS A 5 -27.11 -10.60 -0.92
CA LYS A 5 -27.90 -9.39 -1.23
C LYS A 5 -27.69 -8.36 -0.12
N THR A 6 -27.26 -7.16 -0.47
CA THR A 6 -27.03 -6.07 0.47
C THR A 6 -27.49 -4.73 -0.10
N LYS A 7 -27.77 -3.77 0.76
CA LYS A 7 -28.11 -2.39 0.37
C LYS A 7 -26.89 -1.49 0.25
N LYS A 8 -25.78 -1.85 0.90
CA LYS A 8 -24.57 -1.03 0.95
C LYS A 8 -23.33 -1.93 0.82
N VAL A 9 -22.34 -1.47 0.08
CA VAL A 9 -21.05 -2.14 -0.13
C VAL A 9 -19.93 -1.14 0.13
N GLY A 10 -18.99 -1.50 1.00
CA GLY A 10 -17.74 -0.75 1.21
C GLY A 10 -16.59 -1.48 0.54
N LEU A 11 -15.90 -0.84 -0.37
CA LEU A 11 -14.70 -1.35 -1.02
C LEU A 11 -13.46 -0.99 -0.20
N CYS A 12 -12.92 -1.98 0.53
CA CYS A 12 -11.69 -1.88 1.33
C CYS A 12 -10.76 -3.01 0.91
N VAL A 13 -10.38 -3.07 -0.36
CA VAL A 13 -9.75 -4.24 -0.98
C VAL A 13 -8.33 -3.96 -1.49
N ALA A 14 -7.74 -2.85 -1.05
CA ALA A 14 -6.35 -2.46 -1.34
C ALA A 14 -5.98 -2.66 -2.81
N GLY A 15 -4.93 -3.40 -3.12
CA GLY A 15 -4.45 -3.61 -4.47
C GLY A 15 -5.45 -4.23 -5.46
N SER A 16 -6.59 -4.77 -4.98
CA SER A 16 -7.67 -5.25 -5.85
C SER A 16 -8.76 -4.21 -6.13
N THR A 17 -8.57 -2.97 -5.68
CA THR A 17 -9.60 -1.92 -5.76
C THR A 17 -10.03 -1.66 -7.21
N THR A 18 -9.10 -1.49 -8.12
CA THR A 18 -9.41 -1.20 -9.54
C THR A 18 -10.11 -2.36 -10.22
N LEU A 19 -9.76 -3.62 -9.89
CA LEU A 19 -10.43 -4.79 -10.43
C LEU A 19 -11.91 -4.84 -10.03
N LEU A 20 -12.23 -4.49 -8.78
CA LEU A 20 -13.63 -4.46 -8.33
C LEU A 20 -14.36 -3.22 -8.82
N ALA A 21 -13.68 -2.09 -8.95
CA ALA A 21 -14.24 -0.88 -9.55
C ALA A 21 -14.63 -1.10 -11.02
N ASP A 22 -13.81 -1.81 -11.79
CA ASP A 22 -14.09 -2.16 -13.18
C ASP A 22 -15.36 -3.01 -13.32
N MET A 23 -15.65 -3.90 -12.36
CA MET A 23 -16.90 -4.67 -12.33
C MET A 23 -18.15 -3.78 -12.19
N LEU A 24 -17.97 -2.56 -11.69
CA LEU A 24 -19.00 -1.53 -11.51
C LEU A 24 -18.94 -0.46 -12.62
N ASN A 25 -18.14 -0.67 -13.67
CA ASN A 25 -17.84 0.32 -14.71
C ASN A 25 -17.32 1.65 -14.15
N MET A 26 -16.59 1.60 -13.06
CA MET A 26 -16.02 2.77 -12.37
C MET A 26 -14.50 2.76 -12.53
N ARG A 27 -13.94 3.85 -13.03
CA ARG A 27 -12.50 4.07 -13.10
C ARG A 27 -12.05 4.92 -11.92
N LEU A 28 -10.98 4.48 -11.26
CA LEU A 28 -10.38 5.17 -10.12
C LEU A 28 -8.95 5.61 -10.48
N PRO A 29 -8.50 6.76 -9.96
CA PRO A 29 -7.12 7.24 -10.14
C PRO A 29 -6.16 6.47 -9.21
N ILE A 30 -6.10 5.17 -9.39
CA ILE A 30 -5.32 4.23 -8.58
C ILE A 30 -4.59 3.27 -9.51
N GLU A 31 -3.33 3.03 -9.23
CA GLU A 31 -2.53 1.97 -9.86
C GLU A 31 -2.18 0.89 -8.83
N ALA A 32 -2.09 -0.36 -9.30
CA ALA A 32 -1.65 -1.48 -8.48
C ALA A 32 -0.14 -1.70 -8.68
N HIS A 33 0.65 -1.53 -7.64
CA HIS A 33 2.10 -1.75 -7.66
C HIS A 33 2.50 -2.81 -6.66
N VAL A 34 3.49 -3.64 -7.01
CA VAL A 34 3.93 -4.72 -6.14
C VAL A 34 5.07 -4.24 -5.25
N LEU A 35 4.82 -4.19 -3.95
CA LEU A 35 5.85 -3.94 -2.94
C LEU A 35 6.58 -5.25 -2.66
N GLN A 36 7.91 -5.22 -2.76
CA GLN A 36 8.76 -6.40 -2.64
C GLN A 36 9.32 -6.56 -1.24
N ALA A 37 9.40 -7.79 -0.78
CA ALA A 37 10.04 -8.14 0.48
C ALA A 37 10.74 -9.48 0.40
N CYS A 38 11.69 -9.68 1.33
CA CYS A 38 12.46 -10.91 1.46
C CYS A 38 12.75 -11.22 2.92
N VAL A 39 13.09 -12.46 3.21
CA VAL A 39 13.44 -12.92 4.55
C VAL A 39 14.70 -13.78 4.50
N SER A 40 15.60 -13.56 5.47
CA SER A 40 16.84 -14.32 5.63
C SER A 40 16.66 -15.60 6.44
N GLU A 41 17.72 -16.40 6.50
CA GLU A 41 17.91 -17.40 7.55
C GLU A 41 17.92 -16.73 8.94
N PRO A 42 17.56 -17.46 10.01
CA PRO A 42 17.61 -16.93 11.36
C PRO A 42 19.05 -16.71 11.82
N VAL A 43 19.28 -15.60 12.49
CA VAL A 43 20.55 -15.23 13.12
C VAL A 43 20.33 -14.85 14.58
N LYS A 44 21.41 -14.76 15.36
CA LYS A 44 21.33 -14.30 16.75
C LYS A 44 20.67 -12.89 16.80
N PRO A 45 20.02 -12.53 17.91
CA PRO A 45 19.43 -11.21 18.08
C PRO A 45 20.43 -10.09 17.79
N LEU A 46 20.08 -9.23 16.85
CA LEU A 46 20.89 -8.12 16.37
C LEU A 46 20.09 -6.80 16.35
N LEU A 47 18.83 -6.86 15.95
CA LEU A 47 17.97 -5.68 15.85
C LEU A 47 16.75 -5.84 16.76
N HIS A 48 16.54 -4.87 17.65
CA HIS A 48 15.36 -4.80 18.52
C HIS A 48 14.31 -3.81 18.01
N GLN A 49 14.64 -2.99 17.00
CA GLN A 49 13.79 -1.99 16.40
C GLN A 49 13.59 -2.25 14.92
N VAL A 50 12.51 -1.71 14.38
CA VAL A 50 12.36 -1.58 12.93
C VAL A 50 13.22 -0.42 12.47
N VAL A 51 14.10 -0.67 11.53
CA VAL A 51 14.94 0.35 10.89
C VAL A 51 14.36 0.66 9.53
N THR A 52 14.10 1.94 9.25
CA THR A 52 13.65 2.41 7.93
C THR A 52 14.60 3.46 7.40
N PHE A 53 14.89 3.39 6.11
CA PHE A 53 15.69 4.37 5.40
C PHE A 53 14.91 4.84 4.17
N GLY A 54 14.14 5.92 4.34
CA GLY A 54 13.18 6.40 3.33
C GLY A 54 13.83 6.78 2.00
N ALA A 55 14.99 7.44 2.03
CA ALA A 55 15.71 7.83 0.81
C ALA A 55 16.23 6.62 0.00
N GLY A 56 16.47 5.49 0.66
CA GLY A 56 16.90 4.24 0.01
C GLY A 56 15.76 3.23 -0.19
N HIS A 57 14.51 3.62 0.07
CA HIS A 57 13.35 2.73 -0.03
C HIS A 57 13.57 1.37 0.64
N PHE A 58 14.13 1.39 1.85
CA PHE A 58 14.53 0.19 2.58
C PHE A 58 13.97 0.18 3.98
N TYR A 59 13.48 -0.94 4.41
CA TYR A 59 13.21 -1.25 5.82
C TYR A 59 13.77 -2.62 6.20
N CYS A 60 14.08 -2.76 7.47
CA CYS A 60 14.52 -4.02 8.05
C CYS A 60 13.97 -4.18 9.47
N SER A 61 13.56 -5.38 9.81
CA SER A 61 13.25 -5.79 11.18
C SER A 61 13.74 -7.21 11.41
N GLN A 62 14.00 -7.57 12.65
CA GLN A 62 14.29 -8.96 13.03
C GLN A 62 13.06 -9.57 13.69
N SER A 63 12.69 -10.77 13.26
CA SER A 63 11.60 -11.53 13.87
C SER A 63 12.03 -12.13 15.22
N ASP A 64 11.07 -12.54 16.04
CA ASP A 64 11.33 -13.24 17.31
C ASP A 64 12.07 -14.57 17.11
N LYS A 65 12.01 -15.13 15.90
CA LYS A 65 12.72 -16.36 15.52
C LYS A 65 14.11 -16.10 14.97
N GLY A 66 14.49 -14.84 14.80
CA GLY A 66 15.82 -14.42 14.37
C GLY A 66 15.96 -14.06 12.89
N GLU A 67 14.95 -14.29 12.05
CA GLU A 67 15.03 -13.93 10.63
C GLU A 67 15.01 -12.41 10.43
N MET A 68 15.84 -11.92 9.49
CA MET A 68 15.77 -10.54 9.01
C MET A 68 14.71 -10.44 7.92
N VAL A 69 13.69 -9.63 8.15
CA VAL A 69 12.68 -9.26 7.16
C VAL A 69 13.08 -7.92 6.56
N MET A 70 13.27 -7.88 5.25
CA MET A 70 13.72 -6.71 4.51
C MET A 70 12.80 -6.45 3.33
N GLY A 71 12.58 -5.17 3.04
CA GLY A 71 11.76 -4.75 1.91
C GLY A 71 11.77 -3.25 1.77
N GLY A 72 10.86 -2.71 0.98
CA GLY A 72 10.65 -1.27 0.92
C GLY A 72 10.53 -0.67 -0.48
N ASP A 73 10.93 -1.39 -1.49
CA ASP A 73 10.80 -0.90 -2.87
C ASP A 73 9.69 -1.62 -3.62
N LEU A 74 9.15 -0.97 -4.64
CA LEU A 74 8.02 -1.45 -5.42
C LEU A 74 8.33 -1.44 -6.91
N ASP A 75 7.63 -2.28 -7.64
CA ASP A 75 7.72 -2.30 -9.10
C ASP A 75 7.27 -0.96 -9.67
N GLY A 76 8.05 -0.39 -10.60
CA GLY A 76 7.76 0.88 -11.26
C GLY A 76 6.65 0.80 -12.32
N TYR A 77 5.85 -0.26 -12.32
CA TYR A 77 4.76 -0.48 -13.29
C TYR A 77 3.55 -1.12 -12.62
N ASN A 78 2.39 -0.91 -13.21
CA ASN A 78 1.14 -1.49 -12.74
C ASN A 78 1.17 -3.03 -12.88
N SER A 79 0.98 -3.75 -11.78
CA SER A 79 1.06 -5.20 -11.73
C SER A 79 0.22 -5.78 -10.59
N TYR A 80 -0.30 -6.99 -10.82
CA TYR A 80 -1.00 -7.80 -9.82
C TYR A 80 -0.20 -9.06 -9.42
N ALA A 81 1.08 -9.10 -9.74
CA ALA A 81 1.95 -10.19 -9.34
C ALA A 81 2.08 -10.25 -7.81
N GLN A 82 2.16 -11.45 -7.24
CA GLN A 82 2.37 -11.66 -5.80
C GLN A 82 3.72 -12.34 -5.53
N ARG A 83 4.60 -12.31 -6.50
CA ARG A 83 5.95 -12.88 -6.43
C ARG A 83 6.97 -11.78 -6.45
N GLY A 84 8.05 -11.95 -5.68
CA GLY A 84 9.23 -11.11 -5.81
C GLY A 84 9.86 -11.24 -7.21
N ASN A 85 10.47 -10.17 -7.69
CA ASN A 85 11.30 -10.20 -8.88
C ASN A 85 12.74 -9.86 -8.51
N MET A 86 13.70 -10.40 -9.27
CA MET A 86 15.12 -10.26 -8.95
C MET A 86 15.62 -8.82 -8.98
N PRO A 87 15.28 -7.96 -9.95
CA PRO A 87 15.73 -6.57 -9.95
C PRO A 87 15.36 -5.82 -8.68
N MET A 88 14.10 -5.90 -8.23
CA MET A 88 13.66 -5.22 -7.01
C MET A 88 14.30 -5.81 -5.76
N ILE A 89 14.41 -7.13 -5.67
CA ILE A 89 15.08 -7.78 -4.54
C ILE A 89 16.55 -7.39 -4.48
N GLN A 90 17.25 -7.32 -5.60
CA GLN A 90 18.62 -6.82 -5.64
C GLN A 90 18.73 -5.37 -5.17
N HIS A 91 17.77 -4.52 -5.56
CA HIS A 91 17.73 -3.13 -5.12
C HIS A 91 17.53 -3.03 -3.60
N VAL A 92 16.54 -3.74 -3.05
CA VAL A 92 16.30 -3.83 -1.60
C VAL A 92 17.54 -4.32 -0.85
N LEU A 93 18.18 -5.39 -1.32
CA LEU A 93 19.38 -5.94 -0.69
C LEU A 93 20.57 -4.99 -0.78
N THR A 94 20.73 -4.26 -1.89
CA THR A 94 21.77 -3.22 -2.03
C THR A 94 21.57 -2.12 -1.01
N GLY A 95 20.33 -1.63 -0.83
CA GLY A 95 20.00 -0.68 0.23
C GLY A 95 20.31 -1.24 1.63
N GLY A 96 19.96 -2.50 1.86
CA GLY A 96 20.28 -3.20 3.11
C GLY A 96 21.77 -3.29 3.40
N LEU A 97 22.56 -3.61 2.41
CA LEU A 97 24.03 -3.71 2.54
C LEU A 97 24.68 -2.35 2.77
N ALA A 98 24.14 -1.28 2.20
CA ALA A 98 24.61 0.07 2.45
C ALA A 98 24.44 0.50 3.91
N VAL A 99 23.34 0.07 4.56
CA VAL A 99 23.06 0.37 5.97
C VAL A 99 23.73 -0.65 6.91
N PHE A 100 23.69 -1.92 6.54
CA PHE A 100 24.19 -3.05 7.32
C PHE A 100 25.15 -3.92 6.50
N PRO A 101 26.44 -3.56 6.35
CA PRO A 101 27.39 -4.33 5.55
C PRO A 101 27.52 -5.81 5.96
N ASN A 102 27.32 -6.10 7.24
CA ASN A 102 27.35 -7.48 7.77
C ASN A 102 26.26 -8.39 7.19
N PHE A 103 25.20 -7.83 6.61
CA PHE A 103 24.14 -8.60 5.96
C PHE A 103 24.61 -9.35 4.70
N SER A 104 25.81 -9.02 4.18
CA SER A 104 26.44 -9.76 3.08
C SER A 104 26.64 -11.26 3.37
N ARG A 105 26.58 -11.67 4.62
CA ARG A 105 26.73 -13.07 5.04
C ARG A 105 25.40 -13.81 5.20
N LEU A 106 24.27 -13.09 5.13
CA LEU A 106 22.94 -13.68 5.29
C LEU A 106 22.55 -14.46 4.04
N LYS A 107 21.96 -15.64 4.24
CA LYS A 107 21.31 -16.38 3.16
C LYS A 107 19.84 -16.04 3.10
N MET A 108 19.38 -15.70 1.91
CA MET A 108 17.97 -15.40 1.67
C MET A 108 17.18 -16.71 1.52
N LEU A 109 16.10 -16.85 2.27
CA LEU A 109 15.23 -18.03 2.23
C LEU A 109 14.04 -17.86 1.29
N ARG A 110 13.46 -16.66 1.26
CA ARG A 110 12.22 -16.42 0.53
C ARG A 110 12.06 -14.95 0.15
N THR A 111 11.40 -14.75 -0.99
CA THR A 111 10.91 -13.45 -1.46
C THR A 111 9.43 -13.51 -1.73
N TRP A 112 8.74 -12.38 -1.59
CA TRP A 112 7.32 -12.25 -1.94
C TRP A 112 7.00 -10.81 -2.33
N GLY A 113 5.84 -10.61 -2.95
CA GLY A 113 5.31 -9.30 -3.26
C GLY A 113 3.88 -9.14 -2.73
N GLY A 114 3.56 -7.92 -2.28
CA GLY A 114 2.21 -7.51 -1.89
C GLY A 114 1.72 -6.41 -2.82
N ILE A 115 0.47 -6.51 -3.26
CA ILE A 115 -0.11 -5.53 -4.18
C ILE A 115 -0.61 -4.34 -3.37
N MET A 116 -0.05 -3.17 -3.67
CA MET A 116 -0.45 -1.88 -3.10
C MET A 116 -1.38 -1.13 -4.04
N ASP A 117 -2.29 -0.38 -3.47
CA ASP A 117 -3.16 0.57 -4.17
C ASP A 117 -2.56 1.97 -4.10
N MET A 118 -1.91 2.39 -5.17
CA MET A 118 -1.23 3.68 -5.27
C MET A 118 -2.17 4.71 -5.89
N SER A 119 -2.67 5.65 -5.10
CA SER A 119 -3.41 6.81 -5.60
C SER A 119 -2.47 7.79 -6.29
N MET A 120 -2.98 8.56 -7.26
CA MET A 120 -2.15 9.46 -8.08
C MET A 120 -1.51 10.62 -7.28
N ASP A 121 -2.09 10.98 -6.14
CA ASP A 121 -1.58 12.05 -5.26
C ASP A 121 -0.97 11.53 -3.95
N GLY A 122 -0.88 10.21 -3.78
CA GLY A 122 -0.31 9.59 -2.57
C GLY A 122 -1.25 9.56 -1.37
N SER A 123 -2.44 10.13 -1.48
CA SER A 123 -3.42 10.21 -0.38
C SER A 123 -4.61 9.29 -0.60
N PRO A 124 -5.22 8.75 0.47
CA PRO A 124 -6.32 7.80 0.35
C PRO A 124 -7.58 8.43 -0.25
N ILE A 125 -8.48 7.57 -0.68
CA ILE A 125 -9.84 7.91 -1.10
C ILE A 125 -10.80 7.30 -0.09
N ILE A 126 -11.50 8.15 0.68
CA ILE A 126 -12.51 7.74 1.65
C ILE A 126 -13.79 8.50 1.31
N ASP A 127 -14.62 7.93 0.45
CA ASP A 127 -15.72 8.67 -0.15
C ASP A 127 -16.91 7.77 -0.49
N LYS A 128 -17.99 8.42 -0.84
CA LYS A 128 -19.12 7.85 -1.56
C LYS A 128 -18.80 7.84 -3.06
N THR A 129 -19.38 6.89 -3.78
CA THR A 129 -19.33 6.89 -5.23
C THR A 129 -20.60 7.50 -5.85
N HIS A 130 -20.58 7.72 -7.16
CA HIS A 130 -21.79 8.07 -7.92
C HIS A 130 -22.82 6.93 -7.98
N ILE A 131 -22.41 5.71 -7.59
CA ILE A 131 -23.29 4.55 -7.52
C ILE A 131 -23.88 4.47 -6.12
N GLY A 132 -25.21 4.58 -6.02
CA GLY A 132 -25.90 4.57 -4.73
C GLY A 132 -25.60 3.29 -3.94
N GLY A 133 -25.20 3.47 -2.68
CA GLY A 133 -24.84 2.38 -1.76
C GLY A 133 -23.43 1.79 -1.95
N VAL A 134 -22.59 2.37 -2.80
CA VAL A 134 -21.18 1.97 -2.95
C VAL A 134 -20.25 3.02 -2.38
N TYR A 135 -19.35 2.61 -1.49
CA TYR A 135 -18.42 3.46 -0.75
C TYR A 135 -17.00 2.96 -0.92
N LEU A 136 -16.02 3.87 -0.87
CA LEU A 136 -14.60 3.59 -1.04
C LEU A 136 -13.81 3.93 0.23
N ASN A 137 -12.88 3.04 0.59
CA ASN A 137 -11.78 3.32 1.50
C ASN A 137 -10.54 2.60 0.93
N CYS A 138 -9.78 3.29 0.11
CA CYS A 138 -8.73 2.72 -0.73
C CYS A 138 -7.67 3.76 -1.08
N GLY A 139 -6.66 3.37 -1.88
CA GLY A 139 -5.60 4.27 -2.35
C GLY A 139 -4.63 4.68 -1.24
N TRP A 140 -4.40 3.80 -0.28
CA TRP A 140 -3.63 4.10 0.94
C TRP A 140 -2.13 4.17 0.75
N CYS A 141 -1.61 3.76 -0.38
CA CYS A 141 -0.17 3.76 -0.64
C CYS A 141 0.61 3.10 0.51
N TYR A 142 1.49 3.85 1.18
CA TYR A 142 2.29 3.37 2.32
C TYR A 142 1.64 3.63 3.69
N GLY A 143 0.52 4.36 3.74
CA GLY A 143 -0.04 4.92 4.98
C GLY A 143 -1.09 4.07 5.69
N GLY A 144 -1.58 3.01 5.07
CA GLY A 144 -2.83 2.35 5.46
C GLY A 144 -2.84 1.74 6.85
N PHE A 145 -1.79 1.01 7.22
CA PHE A 145 -1.76 0.28 8.50
C PHE A 145 -1.93 1.19 9.71
N LYS A 146 -1.13 2.25 9.80
CA LYS A 146 -1.18 3.19 10.93
C LYS A 146 -2.48 3.99 11.01
N ALA A 147 -3.14 4.20 9.87
CA ALA A 147 -4.39 4.96 9.78
C ALA A 147 -5.66 4.10 9.98
N THR A 148 -5.54 2.78 10.11
CA THR A 148 -6.66 1.84 10.21
C THR A 148 -7.74 2.24 11.22
N PRO A 149 -7.43 2.63 12.48
CA PRO A 149 -8.47 2.97 13.44
C PRO A 149 -9.29 4.19 13.02
N SER A 150 -8.62 5.28 12.62
CA SER A 150 -9.28 6.54 12.25
C SER A 150 -10.04 6.41 10.93
N SER A 151 -9.43 5.80 9.91
CA SER A 151 -10.07 5.58 8.62
C SER A 151 -11.29 4.67 8.73
N GLY A 152 -11.19 3.61 9.53
CA GLY A 152 -12.30 2.72 9.80
C GLY A 152 -13.48 3.43 10.45
N TRP A 153 -13.19 4.32 11.42
CA TRP A 153 -14.23 5.10 12.11
C TRP A 153 -14.95 6.08 11.16
N VAL A 154 -14.20 6.92 10.43
CA VAL A 154 -14.81 7.87 9.48
C VAL A 154 -15.53 7.16 8.34
N PHE A 155 -15.03 6.03 7.90
CA PHE A 155 -15.67 5.23 6.86
C PHE A 155 -16.97 4.59 7.34
N ALA A 156 -16.99 4.05 8.55
CA ALA A 156 -18.21 3.52 9.18
C ALA A 156 -19.29 4.62 9.31
N HIS A 157 -18.89 5.84 9.72
CA HIS A 157 -19.78 6.99 9.74
C HIS A 157 -20.34 7.29 8.34
N THR A 158 -19.46 7.35 7.33
CA THR A 158 -19.85 7.65 5.94
C THR A 158 -20.87 6.63 5.42
N ILE A 159 -20.66 5.34 5.69
CA ILE A 159 -21.61 4.28 5.32
C ILE A 159 -22.94 4.41 6.10
N ALA A 160 -22.87 4.61 7.41
CA ALA A 160 -24.06 4.67 8.27
C ALA A 160 -24.97 5.85 7.91
N GLN A 161 -24.39 7.04 7.81
CA GLN A 161 -25.12 8.29 7.58
C GLN A 161 -25.36 8.60 6.10
N ASP A 162 -24.77 7.82 5.19
CA ASP A 162 -24.73 8.12 3.75
C ASP A 162 -24.18 9.53 3.44
N LYS A 163 -23.25 9.98 4.27
CA LYS A 163 -22.66 11.32 4.23
C LYS A 163 -21.19 11.25 4.61
N VAL A 164 -20.33 11.90 3.81
CA VAL A 164 -18.91 12.03 4.12
C VAL A 164 -18.74 12.80 5.43
N HIS A 165 -17.86 12.31 6.31
CA HIS A 165 -17.53 12.98 7.57
C HIS A 165 -16.60 14.16 7.30
N GLU A 166 -16.64 15.22 8.13
CA GLU A 166 -15.78 16.40 7.96
C GLU A 166 -14.29 16.08 7.95
N LEU A 167 -13.84 15.13 8.78
CA LEU A 167 -12.43 14.71 8.85
C LEU A 167 -11.92 14.03 7.57
N ASN A 168 -12.79 13.51 6.72
CA ASN A 168 -12.39 12.91 5.45
C ASN A 168 -12.94 13.66 4.23
N SER A 169 -13.41 14.90 4.43
CA SER A 169 -13.97 15.71 3.34
C SER A 169 -12.99 15.96 2.20
N ASP A 170 -11.71 16.11 2.50
CA ASP A 170 -10.67 16.36 1.49
C ASP A 170 -10.23 15.07 0.77
N PHE A 171 -10.45 13.89 1.36
CA PHE A 171 -10.11 12.60 0.77
C PHE A 171 -11.15 12.08 -0.23
N ASN A 172 -11.85 12.99 -0.90
CA ASN A 172 -12.90 12.69 -1.87
C ASN A 172 -12.36 12.42 -3.27
N LEU A 173 -13.17 11.78 -4.13
CA LEU A 173 -12.82 11.53 -5.54
C LEU A 173 -12.81 12.79 -6.39
N GLU A 174 -13.64 13.78 -6.05
CA GLU A 174 -13.80 15.02 -6.81
C GLU A 174 -12.50 15.84 -6.88
N ARG A 175 -11.58 15.66 -5.90
CA ARG A 175 -10.30 16.34 -5.91
C ARG A 175 -9.46 16.07 -7.17
N PHE A 176 -9.60 14.90 -7.78
CA PHE A 176 -8.90 14.55 -9.02
C PHE A 176 -9.50 15.22 -10.27
N HIS A 177 -10.79 15.53 -10.23
CA HIS A 177 -11.47 16.28 -11.31
C HIS A 177 -11.23 17.78 -11.19
N THR A 178 -11.20 18.31 -9.99
CA THR A 178 -11.04 19.75 -9.73
C THR A 178 -9.58 20.19 -9.65
N GLY A 179 -8.63 19.24 -9.62
CA GLY A 179 -7.21 19.52 -9.44
C GLY A 179 -6.82 19.92 -8.01
N LYS A 180 -7.73 19.80 -7.03
CA LYS A 180 -7.44 20.05 -5.60
C LYS A 180 -6.83 18.81 -4.95
N ILE A 181 -5.76 18.32 -5.53
CA ILE A 181 -5.05 17.14 -5.04
C ILE A 181 -4.37 17.41 -3.70
N ILE A 182 -4.24 16.33 -2.90
CA ILE A 182 -3.49 16.33 -1.65
C ILE A 182 -2.11 15.78 -1.97
N ASP A 183 -1.10 16.65 -2.04
CA ASP A 183 0.27 16.21 -2.32
C ASP A 183 0.98 15.79 -1.04
N GLU A 184 0.91 14.52 -0.70
CA GLU A 184 1.80 13.92 0.29
C GLU A 184 3.18 13.68 -0.36
N LYS A 185 4.05 14.68 -0.30
CA LYS A 185 5.36 14.71 -0.94
C LYS A 185 6.12 13.39 -0.83
N GLY A 186 6.33 12.74 -1.95
CA GLY A 186 7.14 11.54 -2.06
C GLY A 186 6.40 10.22 -1.83
N VAL A 187 5.08 10.22 -1.67
CA VAL A 187 4.27 9.01 -1.38
C VAL A 187 3.52 8.51 -2.61
N GLY A 188 3.25 9.37 -3.59
CA GLY A 188 2.58 8.98 -4.84
C GLY A 188 3.48 8.17 -5.78
N PRO A 189 2.90 7.53 -6.81
CA PRO A 189 3.66 6.80 -7.81
C PRO A 189 4.62 7.77 -8.53
N LYS A 190 5.92 7.49 -8.43
CA LYS A 190 6.92 8.24 -9.18
C LYS A 190 7.18 7.51 -10.50
N PRO A 191 7.18 8.23 -11.64
CA PRO A 191 7.69 7.63 -12.86
C PRO A 191 9.14 7.20 -12.61
N TRP A 192 9.44 6.00 -13.03
CA TRP A 192 10.82 5.49 -13.01
C TRP A 192 11.67 6.39 -13.92
N ILE A 193 12.46 7.26 -13.32
CA ILE A 193 13.52 7.96 -14.04
C ILE A 193 14.75 7.08 -13.87
N GLY A 194 14.98 6.22 -14.87
CA GLY A 194 16.15 5.35 -14.96
C GLY A 194 17.45 6.15 -15.12
#